data_e290f7fe05cd8504df837250f86868af
#
_entry.id   e290f7fe05cd8504df837250f86868af
#
_cell.length_a   1.000
_cell.length_b   1.000
_cell.length_c   1.000
_cell.angle_alpha   90.00
_cell.angle_beta   90.00
_cell.angle_gamma   90.00
#
_symmetry.space_group_name_H-M   'P 1'
#
loop_
_entity.id
_entity.type
_entity.pdbx_description
1 polymer ?
#
loop_
_entity_poly.entity_id
_entity_poly.type
_entity_poly.pdbx_seq_one_letter_code
_entity_poly.pdbx_strand_id
1 'polypeptide(L)'
;MVNPEDIETVTVLKDAASAAIYGARAAGGVILVTTKRPKGETSFQLNYNNNFAFATAMNLPEQAPLMEYLQAYSDAAGDQFWTMGSPSVSKWMGYLEQYRNNPSSIPTVGDGIFKDTDGAVYYMNEKDLVKNMLETSFQHTHNISMTGGTDKLRYRLSAGFIDNDGVLITDKDKYRRMNVSGFISANVTKWFTQEATFSYAHSKRMEPKSALGAVYSCLLYTSDAADEA
;
A
#
# COMPACT_ATOMS: atom_id res chain seq x y z
N MET A 1 16.27 9.76 -0.13
CA MET A 1 14.89 10.32 -0.02
C MET A 1 14.80 11.07 1.30
N VAL A 2 14.39 12.34 1.28
CA VAL A 2 14.35 13.22 2.45
C VAL A 2 13.06 12.97 3.24
N ASN A 3 13.11 13.09 4.57
CA ASN A 3 11.91 13.09 5.41
C ASN A 3 11.14 14.40 5.18
N PRO A 4 9.82 14.36 4.88
CA PRO A 4 9.01 15.57 4.72
C PRO A 4 9.09 16.51 5.92
N GLU A 5 9.18 15.99 7.14
CA GLU A 5 9.30 16.80 8.37
C GLU A 5 10.61 17.57 8.47
N ASP A 6 11.65 17.16 7.74
CA ASP A 6 12.93 17.86 7.69
C ASP A 6 13.01 18.93 6.61
N ILE A 7 11.97 19.07 5.79
CA ILE A 7 11.93 20.05 4.70
C ILE A 7 11.60 21.43 5.28
N GLU A 8 12.42 22.44 4.95
CA GLU A 8 12.16 23.84 5.25
C GLU A 8 11.42 24.49 4.08
N THR A 9 11.93 24.32 2.84
CA THR A 9 11.33 24.90 1.64
C THR A 9 11.41 23.94 0.46
N VAL A 10 10.42 24.07 -0.44
CA VAL A 10 10.43 23.44 -1.76
C VAL A 10 10.28 24.54 -2.80
N THR A 11 11.27 24.67 -3.67
CA THR A 11 11.27 25.66 -4.75
C THR A 11 11.25 24.92 -6.10
N VAL A 12 10.35 25.31 -6.99
CA VAL A 12 10.23 24.72 -8.33
C VAL A 12 10.77 25.75 -9.34
N LEU A 13 11.88 25.41 -10.00
CA LEU A 13 12.47 26.20 -11.06
C LEU A 13 11.93 25.69 -12.40
N LYS A 14 11.08 26.50 -13.02
CA LYS A 14 10.40 26.13 -14.27
C LYS A 14 11.05 26.78 -15.50
N ASP A 15 11.82 27.84 -15.31
CA ASP A 15 12.46 28.57 -16.39
C ASP A 15 13.87 28.04 -16.67
N ALA A 16 14.25 28.09 -17.96
CA ALA A 16 15.51 27.54 -18.44
C ALA A 16 16.73 28.29 -17.86
N ALA A 17 16.61 29.60 -17.57
CA ALA A 17 17.72 30.40 -17.05
C ALA A 17 18.07 29.97 -15.61
N SER A 18 17.06 29.84 -14.74
CA SER A 18 17.26 29.38 -13.37
C SER A 18 17.69 27.91 -13.29
N ALA A 19 17.22 27.09 -14.23
CA ALA A 19 17.56 25.68 -14.29
C ALA A 19 18.94 25.39 -14.89
N ALA A 20 19.51 26.31 -15.68
CA ALA A 20 20.77 26.11 -16.42
C ALA A 20 21.96 25.72 -15.54
N ILE A 21 22.04 26.24 -14.30
CA ILE A 21 23.11 25.90 -13.36
C ILE A 21 23.14 24.43 -12.92
N TYR A 22 22.03 23.71 -13.14
CA TYR A 22 21.89 22.27 -12.80
C TYR A 22 22.18 21.35 -13.99
N GLY A 23 22.59 21.93 -15.15
CA GLY A 23 23.00 21.21 -16.34
C GLY A 23 21.87 20.63 -17.18
N ALA A 24 22.22 19.79 -18.17
CA ALA A 24 21.29 19.28 -19.18
C ALA A 24 20.10 18.47 -18.60
N ARG A 25 20.25 17.87 -17.44
CA ARG A 25 19.16 17.13 -16.77
C ARG A 25 18.03 18.03 -16.27
N ALA A 26 18.27 19.33 -16.22
CA ALA A 26 17.30 20.33 -15.76
C ALA A 26 16.35 20.81 -16.87
N ALA A 27 16.42 20.28 -18.08
CA ALA A 27 15.57 20.68 -19.20
C ALA A 27 14.05 20.55 -18.92
N GLY A 28 13.65 19.61 -18.06
CA GLY A 28 12.26 19.44 -17.59
C GLY A 28 11.89 20.26 -16.34
N GLY A 29 12.80 21.13 -15.84
CA GLY A 29 12.65 21.86 -14.58
C GLY A 29 13.41 21.20 -13.42
N VAL A 30 13.54 21.96 -12.31
CA VAL A 30 14.24 21.54 -11.10
C VAL A 30 13.35 21.74 -9.89
N ILE A 31 13.28 20.73 -9.02
CA ILE A 31 12.70 20.87 -7.69
C ILE A 31 13.85 20.94 -6.67
N LEU A 32 14.01 22.10 -6.07
CA LEU A 32 15.01 22.35 -5.04
C LEU A 32 14.37 22.15 -3.67
N VAL A 33 14.88 21.19 -2.91
CA VAL A 33 14.43 20.89 -1.56
C VAL A 33 15.51 21.36 -0.56
N THR A 34 15.14 22.30 0.31
CA THR A 34 16.02 22.77 1.39
C THR A 34 15.58 22.16 2.70
N THR A 35 16.52 21.59 3.45
CA THR A 35 16.25 21.00 4.76
C THR A 35 16.41 22.02 5.88
N LYS A 36 15.65 21.85 6.96
CA LYS A 36 15.71 22.67 8.17
C LYS A 36 17.11 22.66 8.77
N ARG A 37 17.65 23.86 9.02
CA ARG A 37 18.95 24.07 9.68
C ARG A 37 18.80 25.04 10.82
N PRO A 38 19.50 24.84 11.95
CA PRO A 38 19.51 25.82 13.03
C PRO A 38 20.17 27.13 12.58
N LYS A 39 19.55 28.27 12.90
CA LYS A 39 20.03 29.62 12.57
C LYS A 39 20.48 30.30 13.84
N GLY A 40 21.77 30.66 13.92
CA GLY A 40 22.35 31.34 15.07
C GLY A 40 22.37 30.49 16.35
N GLU A 41 22.43 31.17 17.49
CA GLU A 41 22.27 30.53 18.80
C GLU A 41 20.85 29.97 18.93
N THR A 42 20.75 28.70 19.20
CA THR A 42 19.48 28.01 19.35
C THR A 42 19.52 27.18 20.63
N SER A 43 18.61 27.45 21.56
CA SER A 43 18.43 26.59 22.72
C SER A 43 18.07 25.18 22.28
N PHE A 44 18.40 24.19 23.12
CA PHE A 44 18.02 22.80 22.83
C PHE A 44 16.51 22.66 22.69
N GLN A 45 16.06 22.11 21.56
CA GLN A 45 14.67 21.81 21.25
C GLN A 45 14.55 20.36 20.85
N LEU A 46 13.64 19.67 21.49
CA LEU A 46 13.23 18.31 21.13
C LEU A 46 11.78 18.36 20.63
N ASN A 47 11.57 17.92 19.40
CA ASN A 47 10.24 17.84 18.81
C ASN A 47 9.92 16.39 18.49
N TYR A 48 8.72 15.97 18.86
CA TYR A 48 8.16 14.68 18.51
C TYR A 48 6.79 14.87 17.88
N ASN A 49 6.66 14.40 16.65
CA ASN A 49 5.38 14.38 15.91
C ASN A 49 4.98 12.95 15.63
N ASN A 50 3.72 12.65 15.83
CA ASN A 50 3.14 11.38 15.41
C ASN A 50 1.88 11.62 14.58
N ASN A 51 1.57 10.66 13.72
CA ASN A 51 0.33 10.62 12.97
C ASN A 51 -0.17 9.18 12.94
N PHE A 52 -1.45 9.00 13.26
CA PHE A 52 -2.17 7.74 13.13
C PHE A 52 -3.28 7.94 12.11
N ALA A 53 -3.33 7.08 11.11
CA ALA A 53 -4.34 7.12 10.06
C ALA A 53 -4.97 5.75 9.86
N PHE A 54 -6.26 5.75 9.62
CA PHE A 54 -7.01 4.56 9.20
C PHE A 54 -7.50 4.80 7.79
N ALA A 55 -7.33 3.81 6.93
CA ALA A 55 -7.81 3.88 5.57
C ALA A 55 -8.68 2.66 5.25
N THR A 56 -9.82 2.91 4.63
CA THR A 56 -10.72 1.87 4.15
C THR A 56 -10.92 2.05 2.65
N ALA A 57 -11.08 0.95 1.94
CA ALA A 57 -11.43 1.01 0.53
C ALA A 57 -12.85 1.57 0.36
N MET A 58 -13.00 2.51 -0.55
CA MET A 58 -14.27 3.18 -0.85
C MET A 58 -14.65 2.95 -2.32
N ASN A 59 -15.93 3.09 -2.63
CA ASN A 59 -16.45 2.97 -4.00
C ASN A 59 -16.10 1.64 -4.68
N LEU A 60 -16.23 0.55 -3.92
CA LEU A 60 -16.04 -0.78 -4.49
C LEU A 60 -17.16 -1.06 -5.50
N PRO A 61 -16.84 -1.65 -6.66
CA PRO A 61 -17.87 -2.11 -7.57
C PRO A 61 -18.73 -3.17 -6.89
N GLU A 62 -20.03 -3.09 -7.11
CA GLU A 62 -20.95 -4.13 -6.64
C GLU A 62 -20.72 -5.40 -7.44
N GLN A 63 -20.66 -6.52 -6.75
CA GLN A 63 -20.57 -7.83 -7.38
C GLN A 63 -21.96 -8.22 -7.83
N ALA A 64 -22.10 -8.66 -9.10
CA ALA A 64 -23.34 -9.24 -9.60
C ALA A 64 -23.71 -10.49 -8.79
N PRO A 65 -25.01 -10.73 -8.53
CA PRO A 65 -25.46 -11.99 -7.96
C PRO A 65 -24.92 -13.19 -8.75
N LEU A 66 -24.50 -14.23 -8.05
CA LEU A 66 -23.82 -15.38 -8.68
C LEU A 66 -24.66 -15.99 -9.82
N MET A 67 -25.99 -16.06 -9.67
CA MET A 67 -26.87 -16.57 -10.71
C MET A 67 -26.83 -15.71 -11.99
N GLU A 68 -26.88 -14.39 -11.86
CA GLU A 68 -26.80 -13.45 -13.00
C GLU A 68 -25.42 -13.52 -13.67
N TYR A 69 -24.37 -13.64 -12.88
CA TYR A 69 -23.04 -13.83 -13.41
C TYR A 69 -22.90 -15.12 -14.23
N LEU A 70 -23.39 -16.25 -13.70
CA LEU A 70 -23.36 -17.54 -14.39
C LEU A 70 -24.19 -17.52 -15.68
N GLN A 71 -25.34 -16.84 -15.66
CA GLN A 71 -26.15 -16.67 -16.85
C GLN A 71 -25.42 -15.88 -17.93
N ALA A 72 -24.87 -14.73 -17.56
CA ALA A 72 -24.10 -13.90 -18.48
C ALA A 72 -22.85 -14.63 -19.02
N TYR A 73 -22.20 -15.42 -18.17
CA TYR A 73 -21.06 -16.25 -18.58
C TYR A 73 -21.50 -17.34 -19.58
N SER A 74 -22.58 -18.05 -19.31
CA SER A 74 -23.12 -19.07 -20.21
C SER A 74 -23.46 -18.51 -21.58
N ASP A 75 -24.06 -17.31 -21.61
CA ASP A 75 -24.43 -16.63 -22.85
C ASP A 75 -23.20 -16.20 -23.68
N ALA A 76 -22.10 -15.82 -23.00
CA ALA A 76 -20.89 -15.31 -23.64
C ALA A 76 -19.88 -16.43 -24.00
N ALA A 77 -19.70 -17.42 -23.17
CA ALA A 77 -18.60 -18.39 -23.23
C ALA A 77 -19.03 -19.85 -23.28
N GLY A 78 -20.33 -20.14 -23.11
CA GLY A 78 -20.89 -21.48 -23.11
C GLY A 78 -20.96 -22.15 -21.74
N ASP A 79 -21.24 -23.46 -21.73
CA ASP A 79 -21.63 -24.20 -20.53
C ASP A 79 -20.43 -24.64 -19.64
N GLN A 80 -19.19 -24.55 -20.11
CA GLN A 80 -18.03 -24.99 -19.34
C GLN A 80 -17.29 -23.83 -18.72
N PHE A 81 -17.22 -23.84 -17.40
CA PHE A 81 -16.42 -22.85 -16.66
C PHE A 81 -14.93 -23.25 -16.67
N TRP A 82 -14.04 -22.31 -16.79
CA TRP A 82 -12.59 -22.53 -16.97
C TRP A 82 -11.82 -22.92 -15.70
N THR A 83 -12.49 -23.08 -14.55
CA THR A 83 -11.87 -23.44 -13.28
C THR A 83 -11.64 -24.96 -13.14
N MET A 84 -11.01 -25.36 -12.01
CA MET A 84 -10.71 -26.75 -11.70
C MET A 84 -11.94 -27.66 -11.85
N GLY A 85 -11.76 -28.73 -12.63
CA GLY A 85 -12.82 -29.69 -12.89
C GLY A 85 -13.82 -29.25 -13.98
N SER A 86 -13.62 -28.09 -14.61
CA SER A 86 -14.47 -27.55 -15.68
C SER A 86 -15.97 -27.70 -15.37
N PRO A 87 -16.47 -27.11 -14.28
CA PRO A 87 -17.85 -27.26 -13.86
C PRO A 87 -18.82 -26.79 -14.96
N SER A 88 -19.89 -27.53 -15.16
CA SER A 88 -20.98 -27.13 -16.08
C SER A 88 -21.75 -25.97 -15.45
N VAL A 89 -21.91 -24.88 -16.18
CA VAL A 89 -22.62 -23.67 -15.70
C VAL A 89 -24.11 -23.98 -15.51
N SER A 90 -24.72 -24.74 -16.38
CA SER A 90 -26.15 -25.15 -16.28
C SER A 90 -26.38 -26.03 -15.05
N LYS A 91 -25.49 -26.99 -14.78
CA LYS A 91 -25.56 -27.77 -13.54
C LYS A 91 -25.39 -26.88 -12.30
N TRP A 92 -24.47 -25.92 -12.37
CA TRP A 92 -24.22 -25.01 -11.27
C TRP A 92 -25.44 -24.16 -10.93
N MET A 93 -26.09 -23.58 -11.93
CA MET A 93 -27.33 -22.83 -11.72
C MET A 93 -28.44 -23.74 -11.11
N GLY A 94 -28.56 -24.97 -11.56
CA GLY A 94 -29.51 -25.94 -10.99
C GLY A 94 -29.21 -26.26 -9.52
N TYR A 95 -27.92 -26.44 -9.16
CA TYR A 95 -27.51 -26.66 -7.76
C TYR A 95 -27.75 -25.42 -6.90
N LEU A 96 -27.53 -24.23 -7.43
CA LEU A 96 -27.81 -22.99 -6.72
C LEU A 96 -29.29 -22.79 -6.42
N GLU A 97 -30.18 -23.07 -7.38
CA GLU A 97 -31.61 -23.02 -7.12
C GLU A 97 -32.04 -24.04 -6.07
N GLN A 98 -31.53 -25.27 -6.17
CA GLN A 98 -31.80 -26.30 -5.19
C GLN A 98 -31.30 -25.92 -3.79
N TYR A 99 -30.10 -25.40 -3.70
CA TYR A 99 -29.50 -24.93 -2.43
C TYR A 99 -30.24 -23.74 -1.82
N ARG A 100 -30.68 -22.77 -2.64
CA ARG A 100 -31.51 -21.63 -2.18
C ARG A 100 -32.84 -22.09 -1.61
N ASN A 101 -33.48 -23.05 -2.24
CA ASN A 101 -34.75 -23.60 -1.78
C ASN A 101 -34.59 -24.47 -0.52
N ASN A 102 -33.54 -25.27 -0.45
CA ASN A 102 -33.24 -26.13 0.68
C ASN A 102 -31.71 -26.33 0.82
N PRO A 103 -31.03 -25.55 1.69
CA PRO A 103 -29.58 -25.68 1.89
C PRO A 103 -29.12 -27.08 2.29
N SER A 104 -29.97 -27.88 2.96
CA SER A 104 -29.62 -29.25 3.38
C SER A 104 -29.66 -30.26 2.24
N SER A 105 -30.17 -29.87 1.08
CA SER A 105 -30.30 -30.80 -0.09
C SER A 105 -28.98 -31.05 -0.81
N ILE A 106 -27.99 -30.14 -0.62
CA ILE A 106 -26.66 -30.24 -1.24
C ILE A 106 -25.64 -30.35 -0.13
N PRO A 107 -24.86 -31.42 -0.05
CA PRO A 107 -23.84 -31.60 0.98
C PRO A 107 -22.65 -30.69 0.67
N THR A 108 -22.60 -29.50 1.31
CA THR A 108 -21.50 -28.55 1.18
C THR A 108 -20.46 -28.76 2.28
N VAL A 109 -19.19 -28.51 1.95
CA VAL A 109 -18.07 -28.50 2.88
C VAL A 109 -17.59 -27.08 3.06
N GLY A 110 -17.26 -26.70 4.31
CA GLY A 110 -16.78 -25.37 4.63
C GLY A 110 -17.77 -24.27 4.20
N ASP A 111 -17.28 -23.27 3.51
CA ASP A 111 -18.03 -22.07 3.11
C ASP A 111 -18.95 -22.25 1.90
N GLY A 112 -19.67 -23.37 1.82
CA GLY A 112 -20.62 -23.61 0.73
C GLY A 112 -19.98 -24.21 -0.52
N ILE A 113 -18.90 -24.96 -0.36
CA ILE A 113 -18.25 -25.69 -1.44
C ILE A 113 -18.94 -27.04 -1.62
N PHE A 114 -19.39 -27.33 -2.82
CA PHE A 114 -19.94 -28.62 -3.22
C PHE A 114 -19.04 -29.27 -4.28
N LYS A 115 -18.63 -30.49 -4.03
CA LYS A 115 -17.87 -31.30 -4.99
C LYS A 115 -18.77 -32.42 -5.54
N ASP A 116 -18.99 -32.36 -6.84
CA ASP A 116 -19.80 -33.37 -7.54
C ASP A 116 -19.01 -34.68 -7.73
N THR A 117 -19.70 -35.75 -8.09
CA THR A 117 -19.15 -37.09 -8.33
C THR A 117 -18.14 -37.13 -9.49
N ASP A 118 -18.26 -36.22 -10.43
CA ASP A 118 -17.32 -36.03 -11.56
C ASP A 118 -16.05 -35.29 -11.18
N GLY A 119 -15.95 -34.81 -9.93
CA GLY A 119 -14.82 -34.04 -9.41
C GLY A 119 -14.91 -32.55 -9.63
N ALA A 120 -15.97 -32.07 -10.30
CA ALA A 120 -16.20 -30.63 -10.47
C ALA A 120 -16.58 -29.95 -9.15
N VAL A 121 -16.08 -28.74 -8.94
CA VAL A 121 -16.30 -27.97 -7.72
C VAL A 121 -17.24 -26.80 -8.00
N TYR A 122 -18.27 -26.69 -7.19
CA TYR A 122 -19.31 -25.68 -7.28
C TYR A 122 -19.41 -24.87 -5.99
N TYR A 123 -19.60 -23.57 -6.10
CA TYR A 123 -19.74 -22.66 -4.96
C TYR A 123 -21.20 -22.26 -4.79
N MET A 124 -21.73 -22.46 -3.58
CA MET A 124 -23.14 -22.21 -3.27
C MET A 124 -23.37 -20.90 -2.53
N ASN A 125 -22.31 -20.32 -1.94
CA ASN A 125 -22.42 -19.08 -1.19
C ASN A 125 -22.16 -17.85 -2.09
N GLU A 126 -23.03 -16.86 -1.96
CA GLU A 126 -22.85 -15.53 -2.54
C GLU A 126 -22.08 -14.65 -1.57
N LYS A 127 -20.77 -14.84 -1.49
CA LYS A 127 -19.89 -13.96 -0.71
C LYS A 127 -19.34 -12.87 -1.61
N ASP A 128 -19.37 -11.64 -1.10
CA ASP A 128 -18.65 -10.55 -1.73
C ASP A 128 -17.14 -10.73 -1.49
N LEU A 129 -16.50 -11.41 -2.42
CA LEU A 129 -15.08 -11.76 -2.34
C LEU A 129 -14.20 -10.52 -2.23
N VAL A 130 -14.59 -9.44 -2.91
CA VAL A 130 -13.82 -8.20 -2.89
C VAL A 130 -13.84 -7.58 -1.50
N LYS A 131 -15.02 -7.48 -0.88
CA LYS A 131 -15.14 -6.98 0.49
C LYS A 131 -14.42 -7.87 1.50
N ASN A 132 -14.49 -9.19 1.32
CA ASN A 132 -13.84 -10.14 2.22
C ASN A 132 -12.30 -10.12 2.14
N MET A 133 -11.75 -9.60 1.04
CA MET A 133 -10.30 -9.45 0.87
C MET A 133 -9.76 -8.11 1.37
N LEU A 134 -10.63 -7.24 1.84
CA LEU A 134 -10.27 -5.91 2.27
C LEU A 134 -10.48 -5.75 3.77
N GLU A 135 -9.54 -5.07 4.39
CA GLU A 135 -9.62 -4.69 5.79
C GLU A 135 -9.31 -3.20 5.96
N THR A 136 -9.52 -2.71 7.16
CA THR A 136 -9.12 -1.34 7.50
C THR A 136 -7.62 -1.29 7.72
N SER A 137 -6.92 -0.59 6.83
CA SER A 137 -5.50 -0.31 6.95
C SER A 137 -5.22 0.58 8.16
N PHE A 138 -4.15 0.30 8.86
CA PHE A 138 -3.63 1.16 9.91
C PHE A 138 -2.24 1.66 9.53
N GLN A 139 -2.09 2.98 9.52
CA GLN A 139 -0.81 3.64 9.29
C GLN A 139 -0.40 4.42 10.53
N HIS A 140 0.85 4.26 10.94
CA HIS A 140 1.43 5.13 11.95
C HIS A 140 2.77 5.70 11.50
N THR A 141 2.97 6.96 11.86
CA THR A 141 4.18 7.71 11.53
C THR A 141 4.71 8.35 12.80
N HIS A 142 5.99 8.17 13.06
CA HIS A 142 6.68 8.77 14.18
C HIS A 142 7.89 9.56 13.68
N ASN A 143 7.99 10.82 14.07
CA ASN A 143 9.11 11.67 13.75
C ASN A 143 9.64 12.32 15.03
N ILE A 144 10.92 12.15 15.28
CA ILE A 144 11.63 12.81 16.38
C ILE A 144 12.73 13.67 15.80
N SER A 145 12.88 14.89 16.29
CA SER A 145 14.00 15.75 15.91
C SER A 145 14.51 16.54 17.09
N MET A 146 15.82 16.65 17.15
CA MET A 146 16.52 17.50 18.12
C MET A 146 17.34 18.54 17.37
N THR A 147 17.27 19.78 17.85
CA THR A 147 17.97 20.92 17.28
C THR A 147 18.56 21.72 18.42
N GLY A 148 19.77 22.21 18.25
CA GLY A 148 20.39 23.07 19.21
C GLY A 148 21.70 23.67 18.67
N GLY A 149 22.25 24.61 19.39
CA GLY A 149 23.54 25.17 19.01
C GLY A 149 23.91 26.44 19.73
N THR A 150 25.19 26.66 19.69
CA THR A 150 25.87 27.90 20.13
C THR A 150 26.49 28.59 18.91
N ASP A 151 27.08 29.72 19.08
CA ASP A 151 27.86 30.38 18.03
C ASP A 151 28.97 29.51 17.44
N LYS A 152 29.48 28.55 18.22
CA LYS A 152 30.58 27.66 17.80
C LYS A 152 30.10 26.36 17.17
N LEU A 153 29.00 25.82 17.65
CA LEU A 153 28.50 24.52 17.20
C LEU A 153 26.97 24.55 17.05
N ARG A 154 26.51 24.21 15.90
CA ARG A 154 25.07 24.06 15.61
C ARG A 154 24.80 22.66 15.11
N TYR A 155 23.71 22.04 15.54
CA TYR A 155 23.35 20.68 15.14
C TYR A 155 21.85 20.52 15.02
N ARG A 156 21.48 19.63 14.13
CA ARG A 156 20.13 19.06 14.00
C ARG A 156 20.25 17.57 13.71
N LEU A 157 19.52 16.76 14.47
CA LEU A 157 19.36 15.33 14.23
C LEU A 157 17.89 15.04 14.11
N SER A 158 17.51 14.17 13.19
CA SER A 158 16.12 13.70 13.05
C SER A 158 16.08 12.22 12.71
N ALA A 159 15.03 11.56 13.19
CA ALA A 159 14.69 10.19 12.86
C ALA A 159 13.20 10.10 12.60
N GLY A 160 12.85 9.37 11.55
CA GLY A 160 11.47 9.12 11.17
C GLY A 160 11.22 7.64 10.93
N PHE A 161 10.05 7.20 11.29
CA PHE A 161 9.56 5.84 11.08
C PHE A 161 8.13 5.89 10.56
N ILE A 162 7.86 5.12 9.52
CA ILE A 162 6.53 4.92 8.93
C ILE A 162 6.29 3.43 8.85
N ASP A 163 5.17 2.98 9.37
CA ASP A 163 4.62 1.65 9.14
C ASP A 163 3.21 1.83 8.59
N ASN A 164 2.95 1.28 7.43
CA ASN A 164 1.67 1.32 6.75
C ASN A 164 1.29 -0.11 6.41
N ASP A 165 0.25 -0.59 7.06
CA ASP A 165 -0.46 -1.80 6.70
C ASP A 165 -1.37 -1.49 5.54
N GLY A 166 -1.33 -2.29 4.49
CA GLY A 166 -2.21 -2.11 3.33
C GLY A 166 -3.68 -2.37 3.66
N VAL A 167 -4.52 -2.28 2.64
CA VAL A 167 -5.97 -2.53 2.77
C VAL A 167 -6.35 -3.98 2.47
N LEU A 168 -5.41 -4.81 2.07
CA LEU A 168 -5.65 -6.22 1.79
C LEU A 168 -5.49 -7.06 3.05
N ILE A 169 -6.38 -8.03 3.24
CA ILE A 169 -6.34 -9.00 4.35
C ILE A 169 -5.14 -9.96 4.21
N THR A 170 -3.94 -9.41 4.15
CA THR A 170 -2.72 -10.20 3.99
C THR A 170 -1.55 -9.51 4.65
N ASP A 171 -0.69 -10.28 5.28
CA ASP A 171 0.57 -9.77 5.83
C ASP A 171 1.58 -9.28 4.76
N LYS A 172 1.26 -9.41 3.49
CA LYS A 172 2.14 -9.08 2.37
C LYS A 172 1.82 -7.76 1.68
N ASP A 173 0.89 -6.97 2.19
CA ASP A 173 0.61 -5.61 1.73
C ASP A 173 1.08 -4.62 2.79
N LYS A 174 2.42 -4.43 2.90
CA LYS A 174 3.02 -3.59 3.94
C LYS A 174 4.11 -2.68 3.39
N TYR A 175 4.13 -1.46 3.87
CA TYR A 175 5.19 -0.51 3.61
C TYR A 175 5.81 0.00 4.90
N ARG A 176 7.10 -0.25 5.09
CA ARG A 176 7.90 0.27 6.20
C ARG A 176 9.02 1.14 5.71
N ARG A 177 9.23 2.24 6.38
CA ARG A 177 10.33 3.14 6.10
C ARG A 177 10.92 3.70 7.38
N MET A 178 12.24 3.68 7.45
CA MET A 178 13.02 4.35 8.46
C MET A 178 13.97 5.33 7.78
N ASN A 179 14.08 6.50 8.34
CA ASN A 179 15.06 7.50 7.90
C ASN A 179 15.72 8.17 9.10
N VAL A 180 16.99 8.48 8.94
CA VAL A 180 17.79 9.23 9.91
C VAL A 180 18.56 10.30 9.15
N SER A 181 18.52 11.52 9.63
CA SER A 181 19.30 12.60 9.05
C SER A 181 19.98 13.44 10.13
N GLY A 182 21.10 14.03 9.77
CA GLY A 182 21.82 14.90 10.67
C GLY A 182 22.57 15.99 9.94
N PHE A 183 22.62 17.14 10.59
CA PHE A 183 23.39 18.30 10.19
C PHE A 183 24.19 18.80 11.38
N ILE A 184 25.46 19.07 11.14
CA ILE A 184 26.39 19.66 12.12
C ILE A 184 27.15 20.78 11.41
N SER A 185 27.23 21.93 12.05
CA SER A 185 28.05 23.07 11.61
C SER A 185 28.91 23.56 12.77
N ALA A 186 30.20 23.54 12.59
CA ALA A 186 31.18 23.95 13.60
C ALA A 186 32.05 25.12 13.09
N ASN A 187 32.06 26.24 13.83
CA ASN A 187 32.96 27.33 13.60
C ASN A 187 34.29 27.04 14.32
N VAL A 188 35.21 26.38 13.62
CA VAL A 188 36.49 25.94 14.19
C VAL A 188 37.40 27.12 14.49
N THR A 189 37.39 28.11 13.58
CA THR A 189 38.11 29.38 13.75
C THR A 189 37.21 30.52 13.21
N LYS A 190 37.64 31.77 13.39
CA LYS A 190 36.92 32.94 12.86
C LYS A 190 36.80 32.96 11.33
N TRP A 191 37.68 32.23 10.65
CA TRP A 191 37.73 32.15 9.19
C TRP A 191 37.42 30.77 8.63
N PHE A 192 37.21 29.74 9.49
CA PHE A 192 36.97 28.39 9.06
C PHE A 192 35.73 27.79 9.72
N THR A 193 34.73 27.48 8.90
CA THR A 193 33.52 26.79 9.31
C THR A 193 33.47 25.43 8.60
N GLN A 194 33.24 24.36 9.36
CA GLN A 194 33.06 23.02 8.86
C GLN A 194 31.56 22.64 8.95
N GLU A 195 31.00 22.22 7.84
CA GLU A 195 29.63 21.68 7.80
C GLU A 195 29.64 20.23 7.35
N ALA A 196 28.84 19.41 8.00
CA ALA A 196 28.61 18.03 7.62
C ALA A 196 27.11 17.72 7.63
N THR A 197 26.65 17.04 6.60
CA THR A 197 25.27 16.54 6.50
C THR A 197 25.35 15.06 6.19
N PHE A 198 24.56 14.26 6.89
CA PHE A 198 24.37 12.85 6.58
C PHE A 198 22.87 12.53 6.49
N SER A 199 22.53 11.56 5.68
CA SER A 199 21.19 11.03 5.61
C SER A 199 21.23 9.54 5.29
N TYR A 200 20.41 8.79 5.98
CA TYR A 200 20.18 7.37 5.74
C TYR A 200 18.68 7.13 5.61
N ALA A 201 18.29 6.36 4.62
CA ALA A 201 16.90 5.95 4.46
C ALA A 201 16.86 4.48 4.03
N HIS A 202 16.06 3.71 4.72
CA HIS A 202 15.76 2.32 4.37
C HIS A 202 14.26 2.17 4.24
N SER A 203 13.81 1.58 3.14
CA SER A 203 12.39 1.27 2.92
C SER A 203 12.23 -0.18 2.46
N LYS A 204 11.21 -0.82 2.99
CA LYS A 204 10.78 -2.16 2.57
C LYS A 204 9.32 -2.07 2.17
N ARG A 205 9.01 -2.46 0.94
CA ARG A 205 7.66 -2.63 0.44
C ARG A 205 7.44 -4.10 0.18
N MET A 206 6.37 -4.62 0.67
CA MET A 206 5.87 -5.95 0.37
C MET A 206 4.58 -5.78 -0.42
N GLU A 207 4.47 -6.54 -1.49
CA GLU A 207 3.30 -6.55 -2.35
C GLU A 207 2.86 -7.99 -2.55
N PRO A 208 1.56 -8.29 -2.51
CA PRO A 208 1.08 -9.62 -2.81
C PRO A 208 1.40 -9.98 -4.26
N LYS A 209 1.69 -11.26 -4.51
CA LYS A 209 2.05 -11.75 -5.86
C LYS A 209 0.92 -11.62 -6.88
N SER A 210 -0.33 -11.63 -6.42
CA SER A 210 -1.51 -11.50 -7.28
C SER A 210 -2.09 -10.10 -7.14
N ALA A 211 -2.29 -9.42 -8.26
CA ALA A 211 -2.97 -8.14 -8.28
C ALA A 211 -4.47 -8.32 -8.00
N LEU A 212 -5.11 -7.32 -7.35
CA LEU A 212 -6.56 -7.27 -7.16
C LEU A 212 -7.34 -7.53 -8.47
N GLY A 213 -6.81 -7.09 -9.62
CA GLY A 213 -7.39 -7.37 -10.93
C GLY A 213 -7.53 -8.85 -11.26
N ALA A 214 -6.63 -9.71 -10.78
CA ALA A 214 -6.75 -11.16 -10.94
C ALA A 214 -7.90 -11.71 -10.09
N VAL A 215 -8.19 -11.09 -8.95
CA VAL A 215 -9.32 -11.46 -8.08
C VAL A 215 -10.65 -11.08 -8.73
N TYR A 216 -10.73 -9.90 -9.34
CA TYR A 216 -11.91 -9.48 -10.12
C TYR A 216 -12.14 -10.37 -11.34
N SER A 217 -11.08 -10.89 -11.95
CA SER A 217 -11.17 -11.82 -13.08
C SER A 217 -11.53 -13.24 -12.65
N CYS A 218 -11.18 -13.61 -11.41
CA CYS A 218 -11.38 -14.93 -10.81
C CYS A 218 -12.39 -14.83 -9.68
N LEU A 219 -13.64 -14.47 -9.97
CA LEU A 219 -14.73 -14.37 -8.98
C LEU A 219 -14.96 -15.64 -8.16
N LEU A 220 -14.25 -16.72 -8.46
CA LEU A 220 -14.43 -18.04 -7.85
C LEU A 220 -13.11 -18.78 -7.55
N TYR A 221 -11.97 -18.11 -7.63
CA TYR A 221 -10.72 -18.75 -7.22
C TYR A 221 -10.52 -18.57 -5.71
N THR A 222 -10.52 -19.66 -5.06
CA THR A 222 -10.64 -19.96 -3.64
C THR A 222 -9.50 -19.54 -2.76
N SER A 223 -9.78 -19.63 -1.46
CA SER A 223 -8.92 -19.54 -0.28
C SER A 223 -7.53 -20.17 -0.35
N ASP A 224 -7.29 -21.14 -1.24
CA ASP A 224 -5.96 -21.78 -1.37
C ASP A 224 -4.89 -20.86 -1.94
N ALA A 225 -5.26 -19.79 -2.66
CA ALA A 225 -4.29 -18.81 -3.14
C ALA A 225 -3.77 -17.88 -2.03
N ALA A 226 -4.46 -17.80 -0.90
CA ALA A 226 -4.05 -17.00 0.25
C ALA A 226 -3.08 -17.76 1.18
N ASP A 227 -3.14 -19.11 1.21
CA ASP A 227 -2.33 -19.93 2.09
C ASP A 227 -0.97 -20.35 1.49
N GLU A 228 -0.81 -20.29 0.15
CA GLU A 228 0.47 -20.61 -0.53
C GLU A 228 1.34 -19.39 -0.85
N ALA A 229 1.00 -18.22 -0.34
CA ALA A 229 1.72 -17.00 -0.70
C ALA A 229 2.67 -16.51 0.40
#